data_0492e7ca5d732da654ec09527f13c162
#
_entry.id   0492e7ca5d732da654ec09527f13c162
#
_cell.length_a   1.000
_cell.length_b   1.000
_cell.length_c   1.000
_cell.angle_alpha   90.00
_cell.angle_beta   90.00
_cell.angle_gamma   90.00
#
_symmetry.space_group_name_H-M   'P 1'
#
loop_
_entity.id
_entity.type
_entity.pdbx_description
1 polymer ?
#
loop_
_entity_poly.entity_id
_entity_poly.type
_entity_poly.pdbx_seq_one_letter_code
_entity_poly.pdbx_strand_id
1 'polypeptide(L)'
;MAFLPMNAKEMRDRGWSEVDFVYVCGDSYVDHPSFGAAIITRVLEDCGYKTAFLAQPNWKNDDDFTQFGKPRLGFMVSAGNIDSMVAHYTVAKRKRHDDAYTAGGKNGRRPDRAVTVYCNIIRKLYPDSPIIIGGLEASLRRFAHYDYWKNEVMPSIIFDSKADLLVYGMGELQTIEIAKRLSEGYPVESLYDIRGVCYKIRTDDYVPKSVVELPSYERVKEDKRDYAIASRRELEEADAVVIGVGAGLSTSAGFTYAGERFRAHFSDFAAKYDFSDMYSGGFYPYETLE
;
A
#
# COMPACT_ATOMS: atom_id res chain seq x y z
N MET A 1 -16.13 -20.23 -8.33
CA MET A 1 -15.58 -19.90 -7.00
C MET A 1 -16.48 -18.83 -6.37
N ALA A 2 -16.93 -19.00 -5.13
CA ALA A 2 -17.76 -17.99 -4.46
C ALA A 2 -16.89 -16.80 -4.03
N PHE A 3 -17.46 -15.59 -3.93
CA PHE A 3 -16.76 -14.43 -3.38
C PHE A 3 -16.41 -14.66 -1.90
N LEU A 4 -15.31 -14.07 -1.43
CA LEU A 4 -14.95 -14.14 -0.01
C LEU A 4 -16.03 -13.46 0.84
N PRO A 5 -16.26 -13.91 2.09
CA PRO A 5 -17.24 -13.29 2.95
C PRO A 5 -16.81 -11.89 3.36
N MET A 6 -17.69 -10.91 3.16
CA MET A 6 -17.48 -9.50 3.50
C MET A 6 -18.23 -9.07 4.78
N ASN A 7 -19.03 -9.98 5.33
CA ASN A 7 -19.78 -9.75 6.57
C ASN A 7 -20.04 -11.05 7.33
N ALA A 8 -20.44 -10.92 8.59
CA ALA A 8 -20.68 -12.05 9.47
C ALA A 8 -21.79 -13.01 8.96
N LYS A 9 -22.76 -12.52 8.18
CA LYS A 9 -23.79 -13.37 7.59
C LYS A 9 -23.20 -14.27 6.54
N GLU A 10 -22.44 -13.72 5.59
CA GLU A 10 -21.78 -14.50 4.52
C GLU A 10 -20.76 -15.50 5.08
N MET A 11 -20.07 -15.16 6.18
CA MET A 11 -19.22 -16.09 6.91
C MET A 11 -20.02 -17.29 7.44
N ARG A 12 -21.16 -17.04 8.10
CA ARG A 12 -22.04 -18.10 8.60
C ARG A 12 -22.70 -18.93 7.47
N ASP A 13 -23.06 -18.29 6.37
CA ASP A 13 -23.64 -18.98 5.18
C ASP A 13 -22.64 -20.00 4.58
N ARG A 14 -21.32 -19.79 4.80
CA ARG A 14 -20.26 -20.78 4.48
C ARG A 14 -20.07 -21.86 5.55
N GLY A 15 -20.85 -21.84 6.63
CA GLY A 15 -20.71 -22.75 7.76
C GLY A 15 -19.52 -22.45 8.67
N TRP A 16 -18.98 -21.24 8.64
CA TRP A 16 -17.84 -20.85 9.46
C TRP A 16 -18.32 -20.15 10.74
N SER A 17 -17.80 -20.59 11.88
CA SER A 17 -18.00 -19.94 13.19
C SER A 17 -16.91 -18.90 13.48
N GLU A 18 -15.76 -19.03 12.83
CA GLU A 18 -14.60 -18.14 12.94
C GLU A 18 -13.83 -18.12 11.62
N VAL A 19 -12.93 -17.15 11.47
CA VAL A 19 -12.00 -17.02 10.35
C VAL A 19 -10.55 -17.12 10.83
N ASP A 20 -9.66 -17.55 9.93
CA ASP A 20 -8.23 -17.58 10.19
C ASP A 20 -7.63 -16.18 10.03
N PHE A 21 -8.01 -15.50 8.96
CA PHE A 21 -7.57 -14.14 8.68
C PHE A 21 -8.75 -13.21 8.37
N VAL A 22 -8.63 -11.95 8.80
CA VAL A 22 -9.42 -10.84 8.30
C VAL A 22 -8.50 -9.94 7.47
N TYR A 23 -8.77 -9.82 6.18
CA TYR A 23 -8.07 -8.89 5.30
C TYR A 23 -8.80 -7.55 5.25
N VAL A 24 -8.18 -6.49 5.75
CA VAL A 24 -8.73 -5.13 5.80
C VAL A 24 -8.16 -4.32 4.65
N CYS A 25 -9.02 -3.77 3.81
CA CYS A 25 -8.63 -3.07 2.59
C CYS A 25 -9.26 -1.67 2.51
N GLY A 26 -8.46 -0.70 2.09
CA GLY A 26 -8.96 0.66 1.79
C GLY A 26 -9.74 0.77 0.48
N ASP A 27 -9.69 -0.23 -0.39
CA ASP A 27 -10.49 -0.32 -1.63
C ASP A 27 -11.77 -1.09 -1.42
N SER A 28 -12.74 -0.90 -2.31
CA SER A 28 -13.87 -1.81 -2.48
C SER A 28 -13.37 -3.19 -2.87
N TYR A 29 -14.13 -4.24 -2.50
CA TYR A 29 -13.77 -5.59 -2.89
C TYR A 29 -14.02 -5.81 -4.40
N VAL A 30 -12.94 -6.09 -5.11
CA VAL A 30 -12.93 -6.50 -6.51
C VAL A 30 -12.10 -7.76 -6.62
N ASP A 31 -12.78 -8.87 -6.92
CA ASP A 31 -12.12 -10.18 -7.05
C ASP A 31 -11.54 -10.36 -8.45
N HIS A 32 -10.41 -9.70 -8.68
CA HIS A 32 -9.74 -9.71 -9.97
C HIS A 32 -8.21 -9.70 -9.78
N PRO A 33 -7.42 -10.39 -10.59
CA PRO A 33 -5.96 -10.49 -10.44
C PRO A 33 -5.21 -9.17 -10.61
N SER A 34 -5.85 -8.09 -11.04
CA SER A 34 -5.26 -6.74 -11.02
C SER A 34 -5.29 -6.09 -9.64
N PHE A 35 -5.91 -6.73 -8.64
CA PHE A 35 -6.02 -6.21 -7.28
C PHE A 35 -5.21 -7.07 -6.32
N GLY A 36 -4.17 -6.50 -5.73
CA GLY A 36 -3.28 -7.20 -4.80
C GLY A 36 -4.03 -7.82 -3.61
N ALA A 37 -5.07 -7.16 -3.12
CA ALA A 37 -5.92 -7.69 -2.06
C ALA A 37 -6.64 -8.98 -2.47
N ALA A 38 -7.13 -9.06 -3.70
CA ALA A 38 -7.75 -10.28 -4.24
C ALA A 38 -6.72 -11.41 -4.38
N ILE A 39 -5.52 -11.11 -4.92
CA ILE A 39 -4.45 -12.10 -5.06
C ILE A 39 -4.11 -12.71 -3.70
N ILE A 40 -3.78 -11.89 -2.71
CA ILE A 40 -3.35 -12.36 -1.38
C ILE A 40 -4.44 -13.19 -0.70
N THR A 41 -5.69 -12.72 -0.73
CA THR A 41 -6.79 -13.43 -0.08
C THR A 41 -7.16 -14.75 -0.79
N ARG A 42 -7.04 -14.80 -2.12
CA ARG A 42 -7.24 -16.04 -2.87
C ARG A 42 -6.10 -17.04 -2.68
N VAL A 43 -4.87 -16.58 -2.56
CA VAL A 43 -3.73 -17.42 -2.19
C VAL A 43 -3.94 -18.08 -0.81
N LEU A 44 -4.43 -17.31 0.17
CA LEU A 44 -4.76 -17.86 1.49
C LEU A 44 -5.90 -18.87 1.42
N GLU A 45 -6.97 -18.58 0.66
CA GLU A 45 -8.10 -19.52 0.49
C GLU A 45 -7.65 -20.81 -0.21
N ASP A 46 -6.78 -20.73 -1.23
CA ASP A 46 -6.21 -21.89 -1.93
C ASP A 46 -5.34 -22.74 -1.00
N CYS A 47 -4.65 -22.12 -0.05
CA CYS A 47 -3.92 -22.82 1.01
C CYS A 47 -4.84 -23.40 2.12
N GLY A 48 -6.16 -23.23 2.01
CA GLY A 48 -7.14 -23.77 2.95
C GLY A 48 -7.48 -22.90 4.14
N TYR A 49 -7.00 -21.65 4.18
CA TYR A 49 -7.31 -20.71 5.27
C TYR A 49 -8.67 -20.03 5.08
N LYS A 50 -9.46 -19.98 6.13
CA LYS A 50 -10.74 -19.24 6.17
C LYS A 50 -10.45 -17.75 6.22
N THR A 51 -10.58 -17.07 5.09
CA THR A 51 -10.26 -15.64 4.97
C THR A 51 -11.52 -14.82 4.75
N ALA A 52 -11.74 -13.79 5.58
CA ALA A 52 -12.78 -12.79 5.39
C ALA A 52 -12.18 -11.50 4.82
N PHE A 53 -12.96 -10.79 4.02
CA PHE A 53 -12.55 -9.54 3.39
C PHE A 53 -13.35 -8.36 3.94
N LEU A 54 -12.69 -7.45 4.64
CA LEU A 54 -13.26 -6.23 5.19
C LEU A 54 -12.93 -5.04 4.28
N ALA A 55 -13.82 -4.75 3.34
CA ALA A 55 -13.67 -3.69 2.35
C ALA A 55 -14.11 -2.33 2.91
N GLN A 56 -13.24 -1.34 2.86
CA GLN A 56 -13.54 0.05 3.24
C GLN A 56 -14.34 0.18 4.55
N PRO A 57 -13.85 -0.40 5.68
CA PRO A 57 -14.57 -0.32 6.94
C PRO A 57 -14.80 1.12 7.37
N ASN A 58 -15.89 1.35 8.08
CA ASN A 58 -16.16 2.64 8.68
C ASN A 58 -15.17 2.91 9.83
N TRP A 59 -14.13 3.64 9.52
CA TRP A 59 -13.05 3.95 10.47
C TRP A 59 -13.41 4.98 11.55
N LYS A 60 -14.65 5.50 11.54
CA LYS A 60 -15.14 6.46 12.52
C LYS A 60 -15.76 5.79 13.76
N ASN A 61 -16.02 4.48 13.68
CA ASN A 61 -16.46 3.65 14.78
C ASN A 61 -15.77 2.26 14.72
N ASP A 62 -16.04 1.41 15.68
CA ASP A 62 -15.40 0.10 15.83
C ASP A 62 -16.27 -1.05 15.24
N ASP A 63 -17.50 -0.78 14.78
CA ASP A 63 -18.51 -1.80 14.48
C ASP A 63 -18.08 -2.75 13.36
N ASP A 64 -17.59 -2.19 12.24
CA ASP A 64 -17.17 -3.00 11.11
C ASP A 64 -15.98 -3.91 11.46
N PHE A 65 -15.07 -3.43 12.32
CA PHE A 65 -13.87 -4.18 12.72
C PHE A 65 -14.16 -5.35 13.66
N THR A 66 -15.34 -5.38 14.27
CA THR A 66 -15.74 -6.43 15.22
C THR A 66 -16.64 -7.49 14.62
N GLN A 67 -17.16 -7.30 13.40
CA GLN A 67 -18.20 -8.15 12.81
C GLN A 67 -17.77 -9.62 12.60
N PHE A 68 -16.49 -9.90 12.39
CA PHE A 68 -15.95 -11.26 12.25
C PHE A 68 -15.42 -11.84 13.56
N GLY A 69 -15.40 -11.06 14.63
CA GLY A 69 -14.72 -11.43 15.86
C GLY A 69 -13.20 -11.39 15.74
N LYS A 70 -12.51 -11.99 16.72
CA LYS A 70 -11.04 -12.13 16.70
C LYS A 70 -10.65 -13.25 15.72
N PRO A 71 -9.88 -12.98 14.66
CA PRO A 71 -9.41 -14.03 13.78
C PRO A 71 -8.41 -14.94 14.49
N ARG A 72 -8.35 -16.19 14.11
CA ARG A 72 -7.49 -17.20 14.74
C ARG A 72 -6.01 -16.91 14.55
N LEU A 73 -5.59 -16.43 13.37
CA LEU A 73 -4.19 -16.21 13.02
C LEU A 73 -3.81 -14.73 12.93
N GLY A 74 -4.72 -13.83 12.58
CA GLY A 74 -4.43 -12.41 12.60
C GLY A 74 -5.14 -11.58 11.53
N PHE A 75 -4.75 -10.31 11.49
CA PHE A 75 -5.24 -9.34 10.51
C PHE A 75 -4.18 -9.07 9.46
N MET A 76 -4.61 -8.94 8.21
CA MET A 76 -3.81 -8.42 7.10
C MET A 76 -4.38 -7.08 6.66
N VAL A 77 -3.55 -6.06 6.50
CA VAL A 77 -4.04 -4.69 6.27
C VAL A 77 -3.32 -4.05 5.10
N SER A 78 -4.08 -3.49 4.17
CA SER A 78 -3.55 -2.66 3.07
C SER A 78 -4.40 -1.42 2.83
N ALA A 79 -3.80 -0.39 2.22
CA ALA A 79 -4.54 0.79 1.77
C ALA A 79 -5.37 0.52 0.50
N GLY A 80 -5.15 -0.61 -0.16
CA GLY A 80 -5.68 -0.93 -1.47
C GLY A 80 -4.61 -0.87 -2.57
N ASN A 81 -5.02 -0.70 -3.82
CA ASN A 81 -4.13 -0.71 -4.99
C ASN A 81 -3.19 0.50 -5.07
N ILE A 82 -3.56 1.61 -4.44
CA ILE A 82 -2.71 2.80 -4.37
C ILE A 82 -2.60 3.32 -2.94
N ASP A 83 -1.62 4.19 -2.75
CA ASP A 83 -1.45 4.94 -1.51
C ASP A 83 -2.68 5.83 -1.21
N SER A 84 -3.15 5.81 0.04
CA SER A 84 -4.36 6.53 0.44
C SER A 84 -4.25 8.05 0.26
N MET A 85 -3.05 8.63 0.48
CA MET A 85 -2.83 10.05 0.27
C MET A 85 -2.85 10.40 -1.22
N VAL A 86 -2.30 9.54 -2.08
CA VAL A 86 -2.36 9.70 -3.54
C VAL A 86 -3.79 9.52 -4.06
N ALA A 87 -4.57 8.62 -3.46
CA ALA A 87 -5.99 8.48 -3.79
C ALA A 87 -6.80 9.73 -3.46
N HIS A 88 -6.48 10.40 -2.36
CA HIS A 88 -7.26 11.53 -1.86
C HIS A 88 -6.82 12.89 -2.38
N TYR A 89 -5.54 13.07 -2.71
CA TYR A 89 -4.99 14.37 -3.02
C TYR A 89 -4.26 14.41 -4.36
N THR A 90 -4.32 15.56 -5.02
CA THR A 90 -3.48 15.87 -6.17
C THR A 90 -2.07 16.28 -5.71
N VAL A 91 -1.12 16.37 -6.65
CA VAL A 91 0.23 16.88 -6.36
C VAL A 91 0.20 18.31 -5.78
N ALA A 92 -0.79 19.13 -6.13
CA ALA A 92 -0.99 20.46 -5.55
C ALA A 92 -1.70 20.44 -4.18
N LYS A 93 -1.75 19.27 -3.51
CA LYS A 93 -2.41 19.05 -2.20
C LYS A 93 -3.92 19.38 -2.19
N ARG A 94 -4.56 19.42 -3.36
CA ARG A 94 -6.00 19.62 -3.48
C ARG A 94 -6.71 18.27 -3.36
N LYS A 95 -7.79 18.23 -2.60
CA LYS A 95 -8.61 17.04 -2.44
C LYS A 95 -9.22 16.63 -3.80
N ARG A 96 -9.15 15.34 -4.12
CA ARG A 96 -9.81 14.78 -5.31
C ARG A 96 -11.31 14.67 -5.06
N HIS A 97 -12.10 14.84 -6.12
CA HIS A 97 -13.55 14.69 -6.06
C HIS A 97 -13.95 13.23 -6.04
N ASP A 98 -13.24 12.39 -6.79
CA ASP A 98 -13.56 11.00 -7.01
C ASP A 98 -12.45 10.08 -6.50
N ASP A 99 -12.84 8.86 -6.09
CA ASP A 99 -11.93 7.76 -5.78
C ASP A 99 -12.29 6.55 -6.66
N ALA A 100 -11.45 6.24 -7.64
CA ALA A 100 -11.67 5.18 -8.62
C ALA A 100 -11.78 3.78 -7.99
N TYR A 101 -11.28 3.59 -6.76
CA TYR A 101 -11.30 2.33 -6.03
C TYR A 101 -12.44 2.22 -5.02
N THR A 102 -13.37 3.16 -5.05
CA THR A 102 -14.55 3.17 -4.20
C THR A 102 -15.82 2.97 -5.03
N ALA A 103 -16.77 2.22 -4.52
CA ALA A 103 -18.05 1.99 -5.18
C ALA A 103 -18.76 3.31 -5.52
N GLY A 104 -19.08 3.50 -6.80
CA GLY A 104 -19.67 4.73 -7.31
C GLY A 104 -18.74 5.95 -7.32
N GLY A 105 -17.42 5.74 -7.22
CA GLY A 105 -16.41 6.81 -7.29
C GLY A 105 -16.40 7.75 -6.07
N LYS A 106 -17.07 7.42 -4.98
CA LYS A 106 -17.28 8.33 -3.84
C LYS A 106 -16.03 8.48 -2.99
N ASN A 107 -15.42 9.66 -3.00
CA ASN A 107 -14.30 10.00 -2.13
C ASN A 107 -14.70 10.03 -0.64
N GLY A 108 -13.72 9.76 0.25
CA GLY A 108 -13.84 9.87 1.71
C GLY A 108 -14.32 8.61 2.42
N ARG A 109 -14.39 7.47 1.74
CA ARG A 109 -14.66 6.16 2.35
C ARG A 109 -13.46 5.65 3.13
N ARG A 110 -12.27 5.69 2.55
CA ARG A 110 -11.04 5.34 3.27
C ARG A 110 -10.51 6.55 4.06
N PRO A 111 -9.79 6.37 5.17
CA PRO A 111 -9.09 7.45 5.86
C PRO A 111 -7.80 7.85 5.12
N ASP A 112 -7.30 9.03 5.43
CA ASP A 112 -5.90 9.40 5.15
C ASP A 112 -4.98 8.45 5.92
N ARG A 113 -3.88 7.99 5.29
CA ARG A 113 -2.97 6.99 5.87
C ARG A 113 -3.70 5.73 6.35
N ALA A 114 -4.46 5.14 5.44
CA ALA A 114 -5.42 4.08 5.73
C ALA A 114 -4.81 2.92 6.52
N VAL A 115 -3.61 2.46 6.15
CA VAL A 115 -2.92 1.37 6.87
C VAL A 115 -2.73 1.71 8.35
N THR A 116 -2.21 2.90 8.65
CA THR A 116 -1.97 3.34 10.04
C THR A 116 -3.27 3.45 10.82
N VAL A 117 -4.31 4.04 10.24
CA VAL A 117 -5.60 4.21 10.92
C VAL A 117 -6.25 2.86 11.22
N TYR A 118 -6.34 1.98 10.24
CA TYR A 118 -6.94 0.65 10.41
C TYR A 118 -6.18 -0.18 11.44
N CYS A 119 -4.86 -0.22 11.37
CA CYS A 119 -4.05 -0.96 12.34
C CYS A 119 -4.22 -0.44 13.76
N ASN A 120 -4.29 0.88 13.97
CA ASN A 120 -4.50 1.45 15.31
C ASN A 120 -5.88 1.09 15.88
N ILE A 121 -6.93 1.02 15.05
CA ILE A 121 -8.25 0.55 15.46
C ILE A 121 -8.18 -0.94 15.84
N ILE A 122 -7.59 -1.77 14.99
CA ILE A 122 -7.43 -3.21 15.23
C ILE A 122 -6.62 -3.45 16.51
N ARG A 123 -5.51 -2.76 16.71
CA ARG A 123 -4.65 -2.92 17.89
C ARG A 123 -5.37 -2.53 19.19
N LYS A 124 -6.24 -1.51 19.14
CA LYS A 124 -7.10 -1.12 20.26
C LYS A 124 -8.11 -2.23 20.62
N LEU A 125 -8.74 -2.85 19.60
CA LEU A 125 -9.77 -3.87 19.77
C LEU A 125 -9.19 -5.25 20.10
N TYR A 126 -8.05 -5.58 19.50
CA TYR A 126 -7.40 -6.89 19.58
C TYR A 126 -5.90 -6.73 19.87
N PRO A 127 -5.55 -6.41 21.14
CA PRO A 127 -4.16 -6.07 21.52
C PRO A 127 -3.13 -7.15 21.17
N ASP A 128 -3.52 -8.43 21.27
CA ASP A 128 -2.64 -9.59 21.13
C ASP A 128 -2.76 -10.29 19.75
N SER A 129 -3.58 -9.75 18.84
CA SER A 129 -3.70 -10.34 17.51
C SER A 129 -2.55 -9.91 16.62
N PRO A 130 -1.93 -10.83 15.85
CA PRO A 130 -0.97 -10.47 14.83
C PRO A 130 -1.57 -9.49 13.80
N ILE A 131 -0.82 -8.44 13.47
CA ILE A 131 -1.15 -7.46 12.42
C ILE A 131 -0.04 -7.45 11.40
N ILE A 132 -0.35 -7.91 10.19
CA ILE A 132 0.55 -7.95 9.06
C ILE A 132 0.12 -6.86 8.08
N ILE A 133 0.99 -5.93 7.74
CA ILE A 133 0.71 -4.88 6.77
C ILE A 133 1.41 -5.15 5.44
N GLY A 134 0.80 -4.69 4.35
CA GLY A 134 1.38 -4.86 3.01
C GLY A 134 0.76 -3.90 2.00
N GLY A 135 1.05 -4.18 0.73
CA GLY A 135 0.63 -3.34 -0.38
C GLY A 135 1.50 -2.10 -0.56
N LEU A 136 1.13 -1.25 -1.54
CA LEU A 136 1.96 -0.15 -2.00
C LEU A 136 2.25 0.88 -0.89
N GLU A 137 1.24 1.29 -0.13
CA GLU A 137 1.39 2.28 0.96
C GLU A 137 2.38 1.82 2.03
N ALA A 138 2.30 0.57 2.47
CA ALA A 138 3.22 0.01 3.44
C ALA A 138 4.63 -0.17 2.87
N SER A 139 4.75 -0.70 1.66
CA SER A 139 6.04 -0.96 1.00
C SER A 139 6.85 0.31 0.79
N LEU A 140 6.21 1.41 0.37
CA LEU A 140 6.87 2.70 0.16
C LEU A 140 7.31 3.37 1.46
N ARG A 141 6.70 3.00 2.59
CA ARG A 141 6.97 3.59 3.92
C ARG A 141 7.67 2.62 4.87
N ARG A 142 8.28 1.54 4.36
CA ARG A 142 8.94 0.52 5.19
C ARG A 142 10.18 1.03 5.92
N PHE A 143 10.83 2.08 5.41
CA PHE A 143 11.95 2.78 6.03
C PHE A 143 11.56 4.20 6.45
N ALA A 144 12.53 4.95 7.00
CA ALA A 144 12.38 6.40 7.17
C ALA A 144 12.16 7.04 5.79
N HIS A 145 11.12 7.84 5.64
CA HIS A 145 10.70 8.36 4.35
C HIS A 145 10.25 9.82 4.45
N TYR A 146 10.39 10.56 3.35
CA TYR A 146 9.87 11.91 3.25
C TYR A 146 8.37 11.89 2.98
N ASP A 147 7.60 12.47 3.90
CA ASP A 147 6.16 12.68 3.73
C ASP A 147 5.89 14.04 3.07
N TYR A 148 5.49 14.00 1.83
CA TYR A 148 5.22 15.19 1.01
C TYR A 148 4.12 16.09 1.61
N TRP A 149 3.09 15.49 2.22
CA TRP A 149 1.94 16.26 2.75
C TRP A 149 2.29 17.00 4.03
N LYS A 150 3.06 16.37 4.92
CA LYS A 150 3.57 16.98 6.15
C LYS A 150 4.82 17.83 5.93
N ASN A 151 5.53 17.61 4.81
CA ASN A 151 6.82 18.22 4.52
C ASN A 151 7.89 17.90 5.57
N GLU A 152 7.92 16.64 6.01
CA GLU A 152 8.88 16.15 7.01
C GLU A 152 9.28 14.70 6.74
N VAL A 153 10.41 14.29 7.32
CA VAL A 153 10.80 12.88 7.33
C VAL A 153 10.05 12.17 8.45
N MET A 154 9.37 11.08 8.09
CA MET A 154 8.61 10.22 8.98
C MET A 154 9.39 8.92 9.25
N PRO A 155 9.19 8.28 10.42
CA PRO A 155 9.74 6.95 10.68
C PRO A 155 9.07 5.88 9.80
N SER A 156 9.59 4.66 9.85
CA SER A 156 8.93 3.52 9.21
C SER A 156 7.48 3.37 9.68
N ILE A 157 6.59 3.09 8.74
CA ILE A 157 5.15 2.88 9.00
C ILE A 157 4.89 1.76 10.00
N ILE A 158 5.80 0.80 10.16
CA ILE A 158 5.62 -0.31 11.11
C ILE A 158 5.55 0.18 12.56
N PHE A 159 6.17 1.32 12.88
CA PHE A 159 6.08 1.94 14.19
C PHE A 159 4.76 2.68 14.38
N ASP A 160 4.39 3.52 13.42
CA ASP A 160 3.17 4.35 13.49
C ASP A 160 1.89 3.50 13.44
N SER A 161 1.90 2.41 12.67
CA SER A 161 0.78 1.47 12.56
C SER A 161 0.71 0.50 13.73
N LYS A 162 1.77 0.34 14.50
CA LYS A 162 1.90 -0.72 15.54
C LYS A 162 1.72 -2.14 14.97
N ALA A 163 1.98 -2.33 13.68
CA ALA A 163 1.97 -3.64 13.06
C ALA A 163 3.14 -4.50 13.57
N ASP A 164 3.01 -5.80 13.48
CA ASP A 164 4.03 -6.76 13.89
C ASP A 164 4.98 -7.08 12.74
N LEU A 165 4.42 -7.28 11.53
CA LEU A 165 5.17 -7.52 10.31
C LEU A 165 4.71 -6.60 9.18
N LEU A 166 5.64 -6.27 8.28
CA LEU A 166 5.37 -5.62 7.01
C LEU A 166 5.90 -6.50 5.88
N VAL A 167 5.04 -6.89 4.96
CA VAL A 167 5.40 -7.60 3.74
C VAL A 167 5.49 -6.60 2.61
N TYR A 168 6.63 -6.53 1.93
CA TYR A 168 6.84 -5.58 0.83
C TYR A 168 7.02 -6.29 -0.51
N GLY A 169 6.72 -5.57 -1.59
CA GLY A 169 6.79 -6.09 -2.95
C GLY A 169 5.69 -7.10 -3.27
N MET A 170 6.05 -8.15 -4.00
CA MET A 170 5.18 -9.28 -4.36
C MET A 170 5.10 -10.24 -3.17
N GLY A 171 4.04 -10.12 -2.40
CA GLY A 171 3.93 -10.73 -1.06
C GLY A 171 3.32 -12.13 -0.98
N GLU A 172 3.06 -12.80 -2.10
CA GLU A 172 2.33 -14.07 -2.15
C GLU A 172 3.04 -15.18 -1.37
N LEU A 173 4.33 -15.40 -1.65
CA LEU A 173 5.12 -16.45 -1.00
C LEU A 173 5.32 -16.16 0.49
N GLN A 174 5.58 -14.91 0.85
CA GLN A 174 5.71 -14.48 2.24
C GLN A 174 4.41 -14.71 3.00
N THR A 175 3.28 -14.39 2.38
CA THR A 175 1.94 -14.58 2.98
C THR A 175 1.68 -16.06 3.26
N ILE A 176 1.99 -16.96 2.34
CA ILE A 176 1.87 -18.41 2.53
C ILE A 176 2.72 -18.87 3.71
N GLU A 177 3.99 -18.48 3.75
CA GLU A 177 4.92 -18.90 4.80
C GLU A 177 4.53 -18.32 6.18
N ILE A 178 4.11 -17.05 6.24
CA ILE A 178 3.58 -16.43 7.47
C ILE A 178 2.35 -17.20 7.95
N ALA A 179 1.37 -17.44 7.06
CA ALA A 179 0.15 -18.14 7.42
C ALA A 179 0.43 -19.55 7.94
N LYS A 180 1.33 -20.28 7.28
CA LYS A 180 1.76 -21.62 7.69
C LYS A 180 2.36 -21.60 9.09
N ARG A 181 3.37 -20.76 9.35
CA ARG A 181 4.04 -20.72 10.65
C ARG A 181 3.11 -20.27 11.77
N LEU A 182 2.26 -19.26 11.54
CA LEU A 182 1.24 -18.87 12.51
C LEU A 182 0.27 -20.03 12.81
N SER A 183 -0.12 -20.80 11.80
CA SER A 183 -1.01 -21.97 11.99
C SER A 183 -0.33 -23.12 12.76
N GLU A 184 0.98 -23.23 12.66
CA GLU A 184 1.82 -24.17 13.42
C GLU A 184 2.11 -23.68 14.86
N GLY A 185 1.63 -22.47 15.22
CA GLY A 185 1.78 -21.90 16.56
C GLY A 185 3.06 -21.10 16.80
N TYR A 186 3.81 -20.78 15.75
CA TYR A 186 4.95 -19.87 15.90
C TYR A 186 4.45 -18.45 16.23
N PRO A 187 5.06 -17.77 17.23
CA PRO A 187 4.72 -16.38 17.51
C PRO A 187 5.16 -15.46 16.37
N VAL A 188 4.40 -14.41 16.12
CA VAL A 188 4.66 -13.48 15.00
C VAL A 188 6.03 -12.82 15.10
N GLU A 189 6.54 -12.60 16.30
CA GLU A 189 7.86 -12.03 16.58
C GLU A 189 9.03 -12.94 16.14
N SER A 190 8.77 -14.25 15.94
CA SER A 190 9.78 -15.20 15.49
C SER A 190 9.91 -15.30 13.95
N LEU A 191 9.08 -14.59 13.20
CA LEU A 191 9.00 -14.70 11.73
C LEU A 191 9.98 -13.77 10.99
N TYR A 192 11.03 -13.35 11.65
CA TYR A 192 12.01 -12.38 11.14
C TYR A 192 12.95 -12.94 10.05
N ASP A 193 13.04 -14.24 9.89
CA ASP A 193 13.88 -14.92 8.88
C ASP A 193 13.17 -15.09 7.52
N ILE A 194 11.91 -14.71 7.41
CA ILE A 194 11.19 -14.73 6.15
C ILE A 194 11.71 -13.61 5.25
N ARG A 195 12.24 -13.97 4.08
CA ARG A 195 12.72 -12.97 3.12
C ARG A 195 11.55 -12.12 2.58
N GLY A 196 11.75 -10.81 2.50
CA GLY A 196 10.72 -9.87 2.01
C GLY A 196 9.78 -9.34 3.09
N VAL A 197 10.17 -9.47 4.36
CA VAL A 197 9.47 -8.85 5.49
C VAL A 197 10.32 -7.79 6.17
N CYS A 198 9.63 -6.79 6.77
CA CYS A 198 10.23 -5.90 7.77
C CYS A 198 9.55 -6.19 9.11
N TYR A 199 10.33 -6.11 10.18
CA TYR A 199 9.89 -6.37 11.55
C TYR A 199 10.60 -5.43 12.52
N LYS A 200 10.12 -5.38 13.76
CA LYS A 200 10.73 -4.62 14.86
C LYS A 200 11.52 -5.58 15.75
N ILE A 201 12.72 -5.18 16.11
CA ILE A 201 13.51 -5.86 17.12
C ILE A 201 13.75 -4.91 18.30
N ARG A 202 14.03 -5.45 19.45
CA ARG A 202 14.59 -4.70 20.59
C ARG A 202 16.10 -4.56 20.39
N THR A 203 16.68 -3.54 21.00
CA THR A 203 18.11 -3.24 20.86
C THR A 203 19.00 -4.41 21.31
N ASP A 204 18.51 -5.25 22.21
CA ASP A 204 19.24 -6.39 22.80
C ASP A 204 19.00 -7.71 22.03
N ASP A 205 18.15 -7.71 21.01
CA ASP A 205 17.88 -8.88 20.21
C ASP A 205 19.02 -9.16 19.23
N TYR A 206 19.10 -10.42 18.79
CA TYR A 206 20.11 -10.83 17.82
C TYR A 206 19.90 -10.12 16.48
N VAL A 207 20.96 -9.45 16.01
CA VAL A 207 21.04 -8.88 14.66
C VAL A 207 21.98 -9.74 13.82
N PRO A 208 21.55 -10.25 12.64
CA PRO A 208 22.44 -11.00 11.75
C PRO A 208 23.71 -10.21 11.40
N LYS A 209 24.87 -10.89 11.37
CA LYS A 209 26.18 -10.23 11.11
C LYS A 209 26.33 -9.68 9.68
N SER A 210 25.51 -10.14 8.74
CA SER A 210 25.57 -9.79 7.31
C SER A 210 24.48 -8.76 6.91
N VAL A 211 24.14 -7.83 7.79
CA VAL A 211 23.17 -6.78 7.47
C VAL A 211 23.85 -5.51 6.98
N VAL A 212 23.17 -4.78 6.10
CA VAL A 212 23.55 -3.42 5.71
C VAL A 212 22.85 -2.46 6.67
N GLU A 213 23.64 -1.76 7.49
CA GLU A 213 23.13 -0.77 8.42
C GLU A 213 22.84 0.54 7.68
N LEU A 214 21.59 1.01 7.79
CA LEU A 214 21.18 2.33 7.29
C LEU A 214 21.37 3.38 8.38
N PRO A 215 21.54 4.68 8.02
CA PRO A 215 21.47 5.77 8.99
C PRO A 215 20.18 5.71 9.80
N SER A 216 20.25 6.01 11.10
CA SER A 216 19.06 6.00 11.96
C SER A 216 18.03 7.05 11.52
N TYR A 217 16.76 6.86 11.95
CA TYR A 217 15.69 7.82 11.65
C TYR A 217 16.04 9.25 12.05
N GLU A 218 16.64 9.43 13.23
CA GLU A 218 17.05 10.74 13.74
C GLU A 218 18.06 11.42 12.81
N ARG A 219 19.08 10.68 12.37
CA ARG A 219 20.08 11.18 11.42
C ARG A 219 19.47 11.50 10.06
N VAL A 220 18.62 10.61 9.54
CA VAL A 220 17.93 10.81 8.25
C VAL A 220 17.01 12.03 8.31
N LYS A 221 16.42 12.32 9.46
CA LYS A 221 15.55 13.48 9.68
C LYS A 221 16.34 14.78 9.73
N GLU A 222 17.53 14.77 10.31
CA GLU A 222 18.36 15.95 10.51
C GLU A 222 19.23 16.31 9.31
N ASP A 223 19.76 15.31 8.59
CA ASP A 223 20.69 15.51 7.49
C ASP A 223 20.20 14.89 6.17
N LYS A 224 20.03 15.73 5.16
CA LYS A 224 19.67 15.32 3.79
C LYS A 224 20.70 14.38 3.15
N ARG A 225 21.96 14.40 3.58
CA ARG A 225 23.00 13.48 3.11
C ARG A 225 22.77 12.09 3.63
N ASP A 226 22.40 11.94 4.91
CA ASP A 226 22.05 10.64 5.50
C ASP A 226 20.78 10.08 4.86
N TYR A 227 19.79 10.93 4.53
CA TYR A 227 18.63 10.53 3.73
C TYR A 227 19.05 10.00 2.34
N ALA A 228 19.94 10.72 1.65
CA ALA A 228 20.44 10.28 0.34
C ALA A 228 21.24 8.98 0.42
N ILE A 229 22.03 8.77 1.48
CA ILE A 229 22.80 7.54 1.72
C ILE A 229 21.83 6.37 1.95
N ALA A 230 20.79 6.53 2.77
CA ALA A 230 19.79 5.50 3.00
C ALA A 230 19.08 5.10 1.70
N SER A 231 18.57 6.08 0.95
CA SER A 231 17.87 5.84 -0.33
C SER A 231 18.80 5.20 -1.38
N ARG A 232 20.06 5.60 -1.45
CA ARG A 232 21.03 5.00 -2.36
C ARG A 232 21.29 3.52 -2.02
N ARG A 233 21.46 3.18 -0.74
CA ARG A 233 21.67 1.80 -0.31
C ARG A 233 20.44 0.93 -0.58
N GLU A 234 19.23 1.44 -0.38
CA GLU A 234 18.00 0.72 -0.77
C GLU A 234 17.98 0.37 -2.27
N LEU A 235 18.41 1.31 -3.14
CA LEU A 235 18.51 1.09 -4.58
C LEU A 235 19.61 0.10 -4.96
N GLU A 236 20.76 0.15 -4.30
CA GLU A 236 21.91 -0.75 -4.55
C GLU A 236 21.62 -2.19 -4.14
N GLU A 237 20.81 -2.39 -3.09
CA GLU A 237 20.44 -3.73 -2.59
C GLU A 237 19.20 -4.32 -3.28
N ALA A 238 18.50 -3.54 -4.14
CA ALA A 238 17.34 -4.02 -4.84
C ALA A 238 17.71 -4.95 -6.01
N ASP A 239 17.05 -6.10 -6.12
CA ASP A 239 17.19 -7.01 -7.26
C ASP A 239 16.69 -6.38 -8.57
N ALA A 240 15.71 -5.47 -8.47
CA ALA A 240 15.17 -4.69 -9.58
C ALA A 240 14.60 -3.36 -9.11
N VAL A 241 14.73 -2.34 -9.94
CA VAL A 241 14.15 -1.00 -9.70
C VAL A 241 13.12 -0.73 -10.80
N VAL A 242 11.85 -0.57 -10.39
CA VAL A 242 10.77 -0.18 -11.30
C VAL A 242 10.49 1.31 -11.12
N ILE A 243 10.67 2.08 -12.19
CA ILE A 243 10.46 3.53 -12.19
C ILE A 243 9.15 3.83 -12.93
N GLY A 244 8.09 4.11 -12.18
CA GLY A 244 6.83 4.64 -12.70
C GLY A 244 6.91 6.17 -12.76
N VAL A 245 6.88 6.73 -13.96
CA VAL A 245 6.99 8.17 -14.16
C VAL A 245 5.81 8.70 -14.96
N GLY A 246 5.34 9.88 -14.57
CA GLY A 246 4.37 10.65 -15.32
C GLY A 246 4.96 11.97 -15.80
N ALA A 247 4.11 12.83 -16.32
CA ALA A 247 4.45 14.17 -16.82
C ALA A 247 5.23 15.03 -15.80
N GLY A 248 5.04 14.79 -14.51
CA GLY A 248 5.74 15.53 -13.44
C GLY A 248 7.25 15.36 -13.45
N LEU A 249 7.78 14.18 -13.80
CA LEU A 249 9.24 13.96 -13.87
C LEU A 249 9.86 14.78 -15.00
N SER A 250 9.26 14.77 -16.17
CA SER A 250 9.72 15.54 -17.32
C SER A 250 9.74 17.04 -17.01
N THR A 251 8.71 17.54 -16.36
CA THR A 251 8.61 18.95 -15.92
C THR A 251 9.70 19.30 -14.91
N SER A 252 9.97 18.42 -13.94
CA SER A 252 11.04 18.60 -12.95
C SER A 252 12.43 18.59 -13.56
N ALA A 253 12.61 17.88 -14.69
CA ALA A 253 13.83 17.90 -15.49
C ALA A 253 13.94 19.14 -16.44
N GLY A 254 13.01 20.09 -16.34
CA GLY A 254 13.01 21.30 -17.16
C GLY A 254 12.37 21.15 -18.55
N PHE A 255 11.71 20.02 -18.82
CA PHE A 255 10.95 19.84 -20.06
C PHE A 255 9.60 20.54 -19.95
N THR A 256 9.22 21.22 -21.02
CA THR A 256 7.91 21.87 -21.12
C THR A 256 7.06 21.19 -22.18
N TYR A 257 5.77 21.05 -21.92
CA TYR A 257 4.80 20.46 -22.85
C TYR A 257 4.16 21.48 -23.79
N ALA A 258 4.52 22.76 -23.63
CA ALA A 258 4.02 23.89 -24.39
C ALA A 258 5.17 24.85 -24.74
N GLY A 259 4.87 25.95 -25.39
CA GLY A 259 5.84 27.02 -25.71
C GLY A 259 6.62 26.81 -27.01
N GLU A 260 7.82 27.40 -27.09
CA GLU A 260 8.60 27.42 -28.33
C GLU A 260 9.02 26.04 -28.82
N ARG A 261 9.43 25.17 -27.93
CA ARG A 261 9.84 23.80 -28.26
C ARG A 261 8.68 23.01 -28.85
N PHE A 262 7.50 23.10 -28.26
CA PHE A 262 6.29 22.48 -28.77
C PHE A 262 5.98 23.01 -30.19
N ARG A 263 5.97 24.31 -30.35
CA ARG A 263 5.71 24.95 -31.68
C ARG A 263 6.75 24.60 -32.74
N ALA A 264 8.02 24.44 -32.37
CA ALA A 264 9.07 24.06 -33.29
C ALA A 264 8.90 22.64 -33.87
N HIS A 265 8.34 21.72 -33.12
CA HIS A 265 8.24 20.31 -33.49
C HIS A 265 6.83 19.85 -33.88
N PHE A 266 5.78 20.58 -33.47
CA PHE A 266 4.37 20.20 -33.63
C PHE A 266 3.50 21.31 -34.21
N SER A 267 4.09 22.26 -34.95
CA SER A 267 3.36 23.41 -35.50
C SER A 267 2.29 23.03 -36.53
N ASP A 268 2.52 21.99 -37.29
CA ASP A 268 1.60 21.45 -38.28
C ASP A 268 0.37 20.81 -37.64
N PHE A 269 0.59 20.01 -36.60
CA PHE A 269 -0.50 19.43 -35.78
C PHE A 269 -1.26 20.50 -35.01
N ALA A 270 -0.56 21.45 -34.39
CA ALA A 270 -1.18 22.56 -33.72
C ALA A 270 -2.09 23.39 -34.64
N ALA A 271 -1.64 23.64 -35.85
CA ALA A 271 -2.43 24.38 -36.86
C ALA A 271 -3.63 23.57 -37.38
N LYS A 272 -3.48 22.24 -37.54
CA LYS A 272 -4.54 21.36 -38.05
C LYS A 272 -5.65 21.09 -37.04
N TYR A 273 -5.32 20.96 -35.77
CA TYR A 273 -6.22 20.49 -34.72
C TYR A 273 -6.47 21.52 -33.60
N ASP A 274 -5.97 22.73 -33.76
CA ASP A 274 -6.16 23.87 -32.82
C ASP A 274 -5.79 23.58 -31.37
N PHE A 275 -4.61 22.95 -31.14
CA PHE A 275 -4.11 22.77 -29.78
C PHE A 275 -2.74 23.45 -29.58
N SER A 276 -2.48 23.86 -28.34
CA SER A 276 -1.33 24.70 -27.96
C SER A 276 -0.25 23.98 -27.15
N ASP A 277 -0.50 22.74 -26.78
CA ASP A 277 0.37 21.93 -25.94
C ASP A 277 0.19 20.43 -26.19
N MET A 278 1.13 19.62 -25.68
CA MET A 278 1.10 18.15 -25.86
C MET A 278 -0.04 17.45 -25.10
N TYR A 279 -0.57 18.06 -24.05
CA TYR A 279 -1.71 17.48 -23.33
C TYR A 279 -2.97 17.56 -24.20
N SER A 280 -3.26 18.75 -24.73
CA SER A 280 -4.39 18.96 -25.64
C SER A 280 -4.28 18.03 -26.85
N GLY A 281 -3.09 17.86 -27.42
CA GLY A 281 -2.83 16.94 -28.52
C GLY A 281 -2.99 15.46 -28.13
N GLY A 282 -2.51 15.07 -26.94
CA GLY A 282 -2.58 13.68 -26.48
C GLY A 282 -3.98 13.19 -26.15
N PHE A 283 -4.93 14.09 -25.86
CA PHE A 283 -6.33 13.79 -25.59
C PHE A 283 -7.29 14.20 -26.70
N TYR A 284 -6.75 14.64 -27.84
CA TYR A 284 -7.58 15.00 -28.98
C TYR A 284 -8.26 13.75 -29.58
N PRO A 285 -9.57 13.79 -29.86
CA PRO A 285 -10.29 12.67 -30.45
C PRO A 285 -10.01 12.55 -31.94
N TYR A 286 -8.87 11.99 -32.30
CA TYR A 286 -8.48 11.75 -33.69
C TYR A 286 -9.43 10.76 -34.38
N GLU A 287 -9.81 11.02 -35.62
CA GLU A 287 -10.71 10.15 -36.42
C GLU A 287 -9.98 8.89 -36.93
N THR A 288 -8.66 8.92 -37.01
CA THR A 288 -7.81 7.82 -37.51
C THR A 288 -6.66 7.55 -36.53
N LEU A 289 -6.07 6.35 -36.61
CA LEU A 289 -4.88 5.97 -35.82
C LEU A 289 -3.55 6.42 -36.46
N GLU A 290 -3.60 7.11 -37.58
CA GLU A 290 -2.42 7.61 -38.33
C GLU A 290 -2.06 9.04 -37.95
#